data_af54ff10753794bc73cad72cab57b749
#
_entry.id   af54ff10753794bc73cad72cab57b749
#
_cell.length_a   1.000
_cell.length_b   1.000
_cell.length_c   1.000
_cell.angle_alpha   90.00
_cell.angle_beta   90.00
_cell.angle_gamma   90.00
#
_symmetry.space_group_name_H-M   'P 1'
#
loop_
_entity.id
_entity.type
_entity.pdbx_description
1 polymer ?
#
loop_
_entity_poly.entity_id
_entity_poly.type
_entity_poly.pdbx_seq_one_letter_code
_entity_poly.pdbx_strand_id
1 'polypeptide(L)'
;MKTITILTTLVLAAQTALAQGPGQTGDYYRTANGLKGKALKTALHKIIKEPAVVHYDKLQDAYVRTDTRPDGYLRDWYSDSTVYIPGENMVSGNRYEGWTYNREHSVCQSWFKSESPMYSDVAQVIPTDGYINSRHNDNPFGEVDPQGTKYTESKAGFSKWGSPLPGIGAPDSVTTVFEPNDRVKGDIARIYFYMATCYEDRVSTFTEGKGRFVFRTDSNTYEPLQPWVMEMMMRWAAQDPVDSIEQARNDSVFAVQRNRNPFVDYPGLEDYVWGEKKEQAFSYDHFDEVDADTTQYPFVATSTTILLNNKFFDCGWTGSRGTNPEIQLTGRQDGVMVVYAKDLNVNTKGSNMYCNWKQVRLYRKNALRIETLDEHDMDSICFVVDTITDKAQALNASVGTVRADSATTAYGTQVKAYVWTGAAKKVDFYINDQAGNIQLSQLSVYITPAPEPQEDPTSISSFRQPTMVDHAIYTLQGVRVTGQPKPGIYIRNGKKILVR
;
A
#
# COMPACT_ATOMS: atom_id res chain seq x y z
N MET A 1 -9.95 44.11 -58.87
CA MET A 1 -9.26 43.32 -57.80
C MET A 1 -10.35 42.76 -56.91
N LYS A 2 -10.61 41.46 -56.99
CA LYS A 2 -11.59 40.77 -56.12
C LYS A 2 -10.86 40.12 -54.96
N THR A 3 -11.10 40.60 -53.76
CA THR A 3 -10.53 40.08 -52.52
C THR A 3 -11.29 38.79 -52.14
N ILE A 4 -10.62 37.64 -52.13
CA ILE A 4 -11.19 36.38 -51.68
C ILE A 4 -10.86 36.26 -50.18
N THR A 5 -11.89 36.33 -49.34
CA THR A 5 -11.79 36.07 -47.91
C THR A 5 -11.91 34.57 -47.68
N ILE A 6 -10.83 33.93 -47.29
CA ILE A 6 -10.81 32.49 -46.88
C ILE A 6 -11.26 32.43 -45.44
N LEU A 7 -12.45 31.89 -45.22
CA LEU A 7 -13.01 31.58 -43.89
C LEU A 7 -12.45 30.22 -43.45
N THR A 8 -11.43 30.23 -42.58
CA THR A 8 -10.90 29.03 -41.96
C THR A 8 -11.80 28.63 -40.81
N THR A 9 -12.64 27.63 -41.02
CA THR A 9 -13.45 27.00 -39.98
C THR A 9 -12.52 26.10 -39.13
N LEU A 10 -12.22 26.56 -37.93
CA LEU A 10 -11.53 25.74 -36.90
C LEU A 10 -12.52 24.71 -36.38
N VAL A 11 -12.43 23.47 -36.83
CA VAL A 11 -13.17 22.34 -36.23
C VAL A 11 -12.45 21.98 -34.94
N LEU A 12 -12.97 22.47 -33.82
CA LEU A 12 -12.57 22.03 -32.51
C LEU A 12 -13.12 20.60 -32.30
N ALA A 13 -12.34 19.60 -32.59
CA ALA A 13 -12.65 18.23 -32.18
C ALA A 13 -12.57 18.18 -30.64
N ALA A 14 -13.73 18.26 -29.99
CA ALA A 14 -13.85 17.88 -28.61
C ALA A 14 -13.52 16.38 -28.56
N GLN A 15 -12.29 16.03 -28.21
CA GLN A 15 -11.99 14.69 -27.74
C GLN A 15 -12.76 14.54 -26.42
N THR A 16 -13.85 13.80 -26.47
CA THR A 16 -14.42 13.21 -25.26
C THR A 16 -13.31 12.31 -24.70
N ALA A 17 -12.65 12.78 -23.66
CA ALA A 17 -11.85 11.88 -22.82
C ALA A 17 -12.84 10.79 -22.36
N LEU A 18 -12.73 9.62 -22.96
CA LEU A 18 -13.34 8.42 -22.41
C LEU A 18 -12.74 8.28 -21.02
N ALA A 19 -13.56 8.19 -19.99
CA ALA A 19 -13.10 7.92 -18.65
C ALA A 19 -12.21 6.66 -18.73
N GLN A 20 -10.92 6.84 -18.48
CA GLN A 20 -9.97 5.75 -18.42
C GLN A 20 -9.97 5.32 -16.95
N GLY A 21 -10.33 4.07 -16.69
CA GLY A 21 -10.17 3.50 -15.36
C GLY A 21 -8.72 3.61 -14.87
N PRO A 22 -8.44 3.45 -13.58
CA PRO A 22 -7.11 3.46 -13.03
C PRO A 22 -6.16 2.58 -13.84
N GLY A 23 -4.88 2.94 -13.95
CA GLY A 23 -3.91 2.17 -14.72
C GLY A 23 -4.20 2.05 -16.22
N GLN A 24 -5.01 2.95 -16.79
CA GLN A 24 -5.42 2.94 -18.21
C GLN A 24 -6.18 1.66 -18.62
N THR A 25 -6.90 1.03 -17.69
CA THR A 25 -7.66 -0.21 -17.93
C THR A 25 -8.86 -0.02 -18.86
N GLY A 26 -9.26 1.22 -19.15
CA GLY A 26 -10.41 1.52 -19.99
C GLY A 26 -11.68 0.85 -19.45
N ASP A 27 -12.42 0.17 -20.33
CA ASP A 27 -13.67 -0.53 -20.02
C ASP A 27 -13.48 -1.95 -19.46
N TYR A 28 -12.25 -2.37 -19.13
CA TYR A 28 -11.96 -3.77 -18.74
C TYR A 28 -12.83 -4.25 -17.57
N TYR A 29 -13.08 -3.39 -16.57
CA TYR A 29 -13.88 -3.73 -15.39
C TYR A 29 -15.32 -3.21 -15.43
N ARG A 30 -15.80 -2.67 -16.57
CA ARG A 30 -17.12 -2.03 -16.69
C ARG A 30 -18.28 -2.90 -16.23
N THR A 31 -18.21 -4.23 -16.42
CA THR A 31 -19.29 -5.14 -16.02
C THR A 31 -19.39 -5.36 -14.51
N ALA A 32 -18.40 -4.91 -13.75
CA ALA A 32 -18.42 -4.92 -12.28
C ALA A 32 -18.99 -3.61 -11.69
N ASN A 33 -19.23 -2.59 -12.52
CA ASN A 33 -19.69 -1.27 -12.08
C ASN A 33 -21.01 -1.34 -11.30
N GLY A 34 -21.08 -0.61 -10.20
CA GLY A 34 -22.28 -0.54 -9.34
C GLY A 34 -22.51 -1.78 -8.45
N LEU A 35 -21.66 -2.80 -8.56
CA LEU A 35 -21.76 -4.01 -7.73
C LEU A 35 -20.97 -3.84 -6.43
N LYS A 36 -21.27 -4.69 -5.44
CA LYS A 36 -20.70 -4.66 -4.12
C LYS A 36 -20.56 -6.06 -3.51
N GLY A 37 -19.64 -6.21 -2.56
CA GLY A 37 -19.44 -7.44 -1.79
C GLY A 37 -19.35 -8.69 -2.66
N LYS A 38 -20.17 -9.69 -2.36
CA LYS A 38 -20.20 -10.97 -3.09
C LYS A 38 -20.50 -10.82 -4.59
N ALA A 39 -21.42 -9.93 -4.96
CA ALA A 39 -21.76 -9.71 -6.37
C ALA A 39 -20.59 -9.07 -7.13
N LEU A 40 -19.88 -8.14 -6.50
CA LEU A 40 -18.66 -7.54 -7.04
C LEU A 40 -17.59 -8.60 -7.26
N LYS A 41 -17.28 -9.43 -6.26
CA LYS A 41 -16.30 -10.51 -6.39
C LYS A 41 -16.59 -11.43 -7.56
N THR A 42 -17.86 -11.91 -7.66
CA THR A 42 -18.27 -12.81 -8.75
C THR A 42 -18.21 -12.12 -10.13
N ALA A 43 -18.46 -10.81 -10.21
CA ALA A 43 -18.29 -10.07 -11.46
C ALA A 43 -16.81 -9.94 -11.85
N LEU A 44 -15.94 -9.62 -10.90
CA LEU A 44 -14.48 -9.60 -11.10
C LEU A 44 -13.98 -10.99 -11.53
N HIS A 45 -14.43 -12.07 -10.87
CA HIS A 45 -14.15 -13.44 -11.29
C HIS A 45 -14.47 -13.65 -12.77
N LYS A 46 -15.65 -13.29 -13.23
CA LYS A 46 -16.05 -13.47 -14.63
C LYS A 46 -15.19 -12.70 -15.63
N ILE A 47 -14.59 -11.58 -15.20
CA ILE A 47 -13.70 -10.76 -16.03
C ILE A 47 -12.31 -11.41 -16.14
N ILE A 48 -11.79 -11.97 -15.05
CA ILE A 48 -10.37 -12.37 -14.96
C ILE A 48 -10.11 -13.87 -14.97
N LYS A 49 -11.14 -14.72 -14.93
CA LYS A 49 -11.07 -16.18 -14.66
C LYS A 49 -10.39 -17.03 -15.73
N GLU A 50 -10.13 -16.48 -16.91
CA GLU A 50 -9.57 -17.22 -18.05
C GLU A 50 -8.23 -16.63 -18.49
N PRO A 51 -7.15 -16.71 -17.68
CA PRO A 51 -5.85 -16.29 -18.11
C PRO A 51 -5.39 -17.17 -19.29
N ALA A 52 -4.70 -16.57 -20.25
CA ALA A 52 -4.02 -17.35 -21.28
C ALA A 52 -2.89 -18.14 -20.60
N VAL A 53 -2.98 -19.47 -20.68
CA VAL A 53 -2.06 -20.37 -19.98
C VAL A 53 -0.64 -20.24 -20.56
N VAL A 54 0.30 -19.83 -19.72
CA VAL A 54 1.75 -19.88 -20.02
C VAL A 54 2.24 -21.27 -19.67
N HIS A 55 3.00 -21.91 -20.55
CA HIS A 55 3.61 -23.19 -20.21
C HIS A 55 4.60 -23.03 -19.05
N TYR A 56 4.55 -23.93 -18.07
CA TYR A 56 5.37 -23.83 -16.86
C TYR A 56 6.86 -23.61 -17.12
N ASP A 57 7.43 -24.31 -18.13
CA ASP A 57 8.83 -24.15 -18.53
C ASP A 57 9.13 -22.80 -19.17
N LYS A 58 8.08 -22.02 -19.54
CA LYS A 58 8.19 -20.69 -20.14
C LYS A 58 8.00 -19.55 -19.15
N LEU A 59 7.76 -19.83 -17.90
CA LEU A 59 7.64 -18.79 -16.88
C LEU A 59 8.92 -17.95 -16.74
N GLN A 60 10.09 -18.56 -16.90
CA GLN A 60 11.34 -17.80 -16.91
C GLN A 60 11.42 -16.77 -18.04
N ASP A 61 10.85 -17.07 -19.21
CA ASP A 61 10.77 -16.12 -20.32
C ASP A 61 9.78 -14.98 -20.00
N ALA A 62 8.72 -15.27 -19.23
CA ALA A 62 7.80 -14.27 -18.74
C ALA A 62 8.48 -13.31 -17.75
N TYR A 63 9.30 -13.82 -16.82
CA TYR A 63 10.01 -13.00 -15.82
C TYR A 63 10.93 -11.94 -16.43
N VAL A 64 11.48 -12.17 -17.61
CA VAL A 64 12.23 -11.14 -18.35
C VAL A 64 11.41 -9.88 -18.58
N ARG A 65 10.08 -10.01 -18.68
CA ARG A 65 9.15 -8.89 -18.89
C ARG A 65 8.50 -8.40 -17.60
N THR A 66 8.17 -9.34 -16.72
CA THR A 66 7.33 -9.04 -15.54
C THR A 66 8.14 -8.69 -14.30
N ASP A 67 9.38 -9.18 -14.20
CA ASP A 67 10.14 -9.12 -12.96
C ASP A 67 11.61 -8.65 -13.17
N THR A 68 11.91 -7.98 -14.29
CA THR A 68 13.21 -7.33 -14.48
C THR A 68 13.21 -5.94 -13.89
N ARG A 69 14.14 -5.66 -12.98
CA ARG A 69 14.35 -4.36 -12.35
C ARG A 69 14.98 -3.35 -13.33
N PRO A 70 14.89 -2.04 -13.07
CA PRO A 70 15.52 -1.01 -13.91
C PRO A 70 17.05 -1.17 -14.09
N ASP A 71 17.72 -1.81 -13.13
CA ASP A 71 19.17 -2.10 -13.20
C ASP A 71 19.50 -3.36 -14.04
N GLY A 72 18.49 -4.00 -14.62
CA GLY A 72 18.62 -5.16 -15.50
C GLY A 72 18.68 -6.51 -14.77
N TYR A 73 18.68 -6.53 -13.45
CA TYR A 73 18.63 -7.78 -12.68
C TYR A 73 17.18 -8.23 -12.41
N LEU A 74 17.03 -9.50 -12.06
CA LEU A 74 15.77 -10.07 -11.69
C LEU A 74 15.31 -9.54 -10.32
N ARG A 75 14.04 -9.21 -10.16
CA ARG A 75 13.41 -8.96 -8.86
C ARG A 75 13.31 -10.30 -8.12
N ASP A 76 14.08 -10.45 -7.06
CA ASP A 76 13.91 -11.55 -6.13
C ASP A 76 12.93 -11.11 -5.03
N TRP A 77 11.80 -11.84 -4.92
CA TRP A 77 10.74 -11.47 -3.98
C TRP A 77 11.04 -11.84 -2.53
N TYR A 78 12.04 -12.72 -2.30
CA TYR A 78 12.38 -13.20 -0.97
C TYR A 78 13.74 -12.75 -0.46
N SER A 79 14.57 -12.14 -1.31
CA SER A 79 15.88 -11.64 -0.92
C SER A 79 16.26 -10.36 -1.67
N ASP A 80 16.81 -9.39 -0.95
CA ASP A 80 17.37 -8.17 -1.53
C ASP A 80 18.87 -8.29 -1.81
N SER A 81 19.49 -9.39 -1.40
CA SER A 81 20.95 -9.58 -1.50
C SER A 81 21.38 -10.32 -2.76
N THR A 82 20.42 -10.70 -3.61
CA THR A 82 20.69 -11.50 -4.82
C THR A 82 20.74 -10.63 -6.07
N VAL A 83 21.55 -11.07 -7.05
CA VAL A 83 21.74 -10.42 -8.35
C VAL A 83 21.62 -11.46 -9.45
N TYR A 84 20.40 -11.87 -9.78
CA TYR A 84 20.13 -12.83 -10.84
C TYR A 84 19.91 -12.13 -12.18
N ILE A 85 20.39 -12.76 -13.26
CA ILE A 85 20.11 -12.32 -14.63
C ILE A 85 18.82 -13.01 -15.08
N PRO A 86 17.80 -12.24 -15.53
CA PRO A 86 16.56 -12.82 -16.00
C PRO A 86 16.78 -13.81 -17.14
N GLY A 87 16.20 -15.01 -17.01
CA GLY A 87 16.35 -16.08 -18.01
C GLY A 87 17.61 -16.93 -17.90
N GLU A 88 18.57 -16.59 -17.04
CA GLU A 88 19.88 -17.31 -16.99
C GLU A 88 20.07 -18.12 -15.70
N ASN A 89 19.99 -17.54 -14.54
CA ASN A 89 20.45 -18.18 -13.29
C ASN A 89 19.49 -19.24 -12.71
N MET A 90 18.74 -19.93 -13.54
CA MET A 90 17.94 -21.11 -13.15
C MET A 90 18.73 -22.39 -13.34
N VAL A 91 19.54 -22.73 -12.35
CA VAL A 91 20.29 -23.99 -12.33
C VAL A 91 19.69 -24.96 -11.30
N SER A 92 20.00 -26.24 -11.41
CA SER A 92 19.52 -27.24 -10.45
C SER A 92 20.13 -27.05 -9.07
N GLY A 93 19.30 -27.28 -8.03
CA GLY A 93 19.70 -27.22 -6.63
C GLY A 93 19.35 -25.88 -5.97
N ASN A 94 19.48 -25.87 -4.64
CA ASN A 94 19.15 -24.74 -3.77
C ASN A 94 20.13 -24.70 -2.58
N ARG A 95 21.43 -24.72 -2.88
CA ARG A 95 22.49 -24.97 -1.87
C ARG A 95 22.59 -23.87 -0.83
N TYR A 96 22.45 -22.61 -1.24
CA TYR A 96 22.53 -21.44 -0.36
C TYR A 96 21.84 -20.25 -1.05
N GLU A 97 21.49 -19.24 -0.28
CA GLU A 97 20.96 -17.97 -0.77
C GLU A 97 21.94 -17.30 -1.73
N GLY A 98 21.47 -16.94 -2.91
CA GLY A 98 22.26 -16.39 -4.02
C GLY A 98 22.78 -17.45 -5.00
N TRP A 99 22.41 -18.75 -4.84
CA TRP A 99 22.84 -19.81 -5.76
C TRP A 99 22.04 -19.83 -7.05
N THR A 100 20.72 -19.80 -6.98
CA THR A 100 19.80 -19.87 -8.11
C THR A 100 18.49 -19.24 -7.74
N TYR A 101 17.75 -18.71 -8.72
CA TYR A 101 16.35 -18.41 -8.49
C TYR A 101 15.45 -19.57 -8.92
N ASN A 102 14.23 -19.58 -8.42
CA ASN A 102 13.22 -20.58 -8.71
C ASN A 102 11.86 -19.94 -8.97
N ARG A 103 10.93 -20.74 -9.43
CA ARG A 103 9.52 -20.40 -9.59
C ARG A 103 8.81 -20.67 -8.27
N GLU A 104 8.41 -19.61 -7.60
CA GLU A 104 7.67 -19.67 -6.35
C GLU A 104 6.18 -19.59 -6.62
N HIS A 105 5.42 -20.54 -6.09
CA HIS A 105 3.98 -20.49 -6.05
C HIS A 105 3.53 -19.80 -4.76
N SER A 106 3.16 -18.51 -4.84
CA SER A 106 2.69 -17.75 -3.67
C SER A 106 1.51 -18.44 -2.98
N VAL A 107 0.59 -19.02 -3.74
CA VAL A 107 -0.35 -20.03 -3.27
C VAL A 107 0.22 -21.39 -3.66
N CYS A 108 0.68 -22.16 -2.67
CA CYS A 108 1.45 -23.35 -2.89
C CYS A 108 0.77 -24.36 -3.83
N GLN A 109 1.50 -24.82 -4.83
CA GLN A 109 0.99 -25.75 -5.84
C GLN A 109 0.43 -27.04 -5.26
N SER A 110 0.98 -27.52 -4.17
CA SER A 110 0.51 -28.74 -3.50
C SER A 110 -0.91 -28.60 -2.94
N TRP A 111 -1.35 -27.37 -2.61
CA TRP A 111 -2.67 -27.12 -2.04
C TRP A 111 -3.80 -27.31 -3.04
N PHE A 112 -3.50 -27.14 -4.33
CA PHE A 112 -4.43 -27.34 -5.46
C PHE A 112 -3.94 -28.43 -6.44
N LYS A 113 -3.11 -29.38 -5.99
CA LYS A 113 -2.64 -30.56 -6.74
C LYS A 113 -1.93 -30.21 -8.06
N SER A 114 -1.27 -29.08 -8.13
CA SER A 114 -0.61 -28.57 -9.34
C SER A 114 -1.54 -28.47 -10.56
N GLU A 115 -2.82 -28.23 -10.34
CA GLU A 115 -3.80 -28.11 -11.42
C GLU A 115 -3.62 -26.82 -12.23
N SER A 116 -3.78 -26.93 -13.52
CA SER A 116 -3.82 -25.79 -14.45
C SER A 116 -5.20 -25.09 -14.40
N PRO A 117 -5.28 -23.76 -14.63
CA PRO A 117 -4.20 -22.84 -15.00
C PRO A 117 -3.37 -22.30 -13.82
N MET A 118 -3.79 -22.52 -12.54
CA MET A 118 -3.13 -22.00 -11.34
C MET A 118 -1.64 -22.31 -11.29
N TYR A 119 -1.25 -23.50 -11.78
CA TYR A 119 0.13 -24.01 -11.76
C TYR A 119 1.13 -23.14 -12.51
N SER A 120 0.68 -22.39 -13.50
CA SER A 120 1.56 -21.53 -14.30
C SER A 120 1.01 -20.11 -14.48
N ASP A 121 0.12 -19.68 -13.60
CA ASP A 121 -0.40 -18.33 -13.57
C ASP A 121 0.69 -17.33 -13.16
N VAL A 122 1.11 -16.47 -14.10
CA VAL A 122 2.20 -15.51 -13.92
C VAL A 122 1.89 -14.49 -12.82
N ALA A 123 0.61 -14.22 -12.54
CA ALA A 123 0.24 -13.30 -11.46
C ALA A 123 0.67 -13.84 -10.09
N GLN A 124 0.64 -15.17 -9.89
CA GLN A 124 0.94 -15.79 -8.60
C GLN A 124 2.25 -16.59 -8.57
N VAL A 125 2.81 -16.99 -9.74
CA VAL A 125 4.09 -17.69 -9.78
C VAL A 125 5.21 -16.67 -10.03
N ILE A 126 6.00 -16.41 -8.99
CA ILE A 126 6.97 -15.32 -8.92
C ILE A 126 8.41 -15.85 -8.85
N PRO A 127 9.40 -15.09 -9.30
CA PRO A 127 10.81 -15.49 -9.14
C PRO A 127 11.32 -15.18 -7.74
N THR A 128 11.91 -16.17 -7.09
CA THR A 128 12.52 -16.01 -5.77
C THR A 128 13.82 -16.78 -5.67
N ASP A 129 14.66 -16.43 -4.73
CA ASP A 129 15.83 -17.25 -4.36
C ASP A 129 15.43 -18.69 -4.08
N GLY A 130 16.10 -19.65 -4.72
CA GLY A 130 15.73 -21.06 -4.63
C GLY A 130 15.97 -21.68 -3.26
N TYR A 131 16.97 -21.18 -2.51
CA TYR A 131 17.21 -21.64 -1.14
C TYR A 131 16.10 -21.16 -0.21
N ILE A 132 15.72 -19.88 -0.29
CA ILE A 132 14.67 -19.32 0.56
C ILE A 132 13.32 -19.92 0.19
N ASN A 133 13.01 -20.10 -1.10
CA ASN A 133 11.83 -20.82 -1.56
C ASN A 133 11.75 -22.23 -0.93
N SER A 134 12.88 -22.95 -0.87
CA SER A 134 12.91 -24.26 -0.21
C SER A 134 12.64 -24.20 1.31
N ARG A 135 12.82 -23.04 1.95
CA ARG A 135 12.49 -22.80 3.37
C ARG A 135 11.03 -22.40 3.54
N HIS A 136 10.48 -21.66 2.61
CA HIS A 136 9.04 -21.47 2.55
C HIS A 136 8.34 -22.81 2.40
N ASN A 137 8.78 -23.66 1.46
CA ASN A 137 8.20 -24.96 1.21
C ASN A 137 6.68 -24.85 0.98
N ASP A 138 5.86 -25.58 1.76
CA ASP A 138 4.39 -25.49 1.76
C ASP A 138 3.84 -24.85 3.05
N ASN A 139 4.65 -24.09 3.78
CA ASN A 139 4.18 -23.43 4.99
C ASN A 139 3.25 -22.25 4.64
N PRO A 140 2.20 -22.00 5.42
CA PRO A 140 1.44 -20.77 5.27
C PRO A 140 2.31 -19.52 5.43
N PHE A 141 1.96 -18.45 4.73
CA PHE A 141 2.45 -17.15 5.12
C PHE A 141 1.95 -16.79 6.51
N GLY A 142 2.78 -16.08 7.27
CA GLY A 142 2.46 -15.63 8.63
C GLY A 142 3.57 -14.81 9.22
N GLU A 143 3.28 -14.10 10.28
CA GLU A 143 4.28 -13.37 11.06
C GLU A 143 5.00 -14.34 11.99
N VAL A 144 6.33 -14.27 12.00
CA VAL A 144 7.20 -15.22 12.75
C VAL A 144 7.49 -14.64 14.12
N ASP A 145 7.35 -15.47 15.16
CA ASP A 145 7.74 -15.13 16.52
C ASP A 145 9.27 -15.00 16.64
N PRO A 146 9.81 -13.80 16.89
CA PRO A 146 11.26 -13.61 17.04
C PRO A 146 11.83 -14.25 18.31
N GLN A 147 10.97 -14.64 19.25
CA GLN A 147 11.33 -15.38 20.48
C GLN A 147 11.00 -16.87 20.36
N GLY A 148 10.47 -17.28 19.22
CA GLY A 148 10.08 -18.66 18.97
C GLY A 148 11.29 -19.59 18.83
N THR A 149 11.13 -20.84 19.30
CA THR A 149 12.21 -21.85 19.28
C THR A 149 12.68 -22.26 17.89
N LYS A 150 11.91 -21.90 16.84
CA LYS A 150 12.21 -22.23 15.43
C LYS A 150 12.54 -21.01 14.58
N TYR A 151 12.79 -19.85 15.22
CA TYR A 151 13.10 -18.63 14.48
C TYR A 151 14.35 -18.80 13.63
N THR A 152 14.24 -18.48 12.35
CA THR A 152 15.35 -18.43 11.40
C THR A 152 15.07 -17.30 10.38
N GLU A 153 16.11 -16.67 9.91
CA GLU A 153 16.03 -15.60 8.90
C GLU A 153 17.01 -15.83 7.74
N SER A 154 16.73 -15.21 6.59
CA SER A 154 17.66 -15.13 5.46
C SER A 154 18.91 -14.31 5.83
N LYS A 155 19.98 -14.41 5.04
CA LYS A 155 21.26 -13.70 5.30
C LYS A 155 21.09 -12.20 5.49
N ALA A 156 20.19 -11.59 4.76
CA ALA A 156 19.91 -10.16 4.85
C ALA A 156 18.80 -9.83 5.85
N GLY A 157 18.23 -10.82 6.54
CA GLY A 157 17.14 -10.65 7.50
C GLY A 157 15.79 -10.25 6.87
N PHE A 158 15.65 -10.38 5.55
CA PHE A 158 14.44 -9.94 4.85
C PHE A 158 13.30 -10.94 4.90
N SER A 159 13.60 -12.23 4.80
CA SER A 159 12.62 -13.29 4.93
C SER A 159 12.89 -14.10 6.19
N LYS A 160 11.83 -14.52 6.85
CA LYS A 160 11.89 -15.26 8.11
C LYS A 160 11.00 -16.50 8.03
N TRP A 161 11.34 -17.53 8.77
CA TRP A 161 10.48 -18.70 8.93
C TRP A 161 10.66 -19.28 10.33
N GLY A 162 9.57 -19.77 10.90
CA GLY A 162 9.58 -20.26 12.26
C GLY A 162 8.19 -20.41 12.85
N SER A 163 8.13 -20.45 14.18
CA SER A 163 6.85 -20.50 14.90
C SER A 163 6.02 -19.26 14.60
N PRO A 164 4.69 -19.40 14.44
CA PRO A 164 3.82 -18.24 14.26
C PRO A 164 3.88 -17.32 15.49
N LEU A 165 3.80 -16.01 15.23
CA LEU A 165 3.71 -14.99 16.28
C LEU A 165 2.47 -15.25 17.14
N PRO A 166 2.59 -15.28 18.49
CA PRO A 166 1.43 -15.42 19.36
C PRO A 166 0.37 -14.37 19.11
N GLY A 167 -0.89 -14.81 19.01
CA GLY A 167 -2.02 -13.90 18.81
C GLY A 167 -2.40 -13.57 17.38
N ILE A 168 -1.69 -14.09 16.37
CA ILE A 168 -2.12 -13.89 14.96
C ILE A 168 -3.35 -14.72 14.56
N GLY A 169 -3.88 -15.53 15.47
CA GLY A 169 -5.07 -16.36 15.21
C GLY A 169 -4.79 -17.65 14.44
N ALA A 170 -3.53 -17.98 14.15
CA ALA A 170 -3.20 -19.25 13.51
C ALA A 170 -3.55 -20.44 14.42
N PRO A 171 -4.10 -21.55 13.88
CA PRO A 171 -4.36 -22.75 14.68
C PRO A 171 -3.06 -23.35 15.28
N ASP A 172 -3.13 -23.97 16.44
CA ASP A 172 -1.98 -24.63 17.10
C ASP A 172 -1.29 -25.68 16.22
N SER A 173 -2.01 -26.25 15.26
CA SER A 173 -1.47 -27.20 14.29
C SER A 173 -0.57 -26.55 13.22
N VAL A 174 -0.58 -25.24 13.10
CA VAL A 174 0.36 -24.45 12.29
C VAL A 174 1.61 -24.19 13.13
N THR A 175 2.60 -25.05 13.00
CA THR A 175 3.84 -24.98 13.80
C THR A 175 4.96 -24.20 13.13
N THR A 176 4.78 -23.83 11.87
CA THR A 176 5.76 -23.06 11.09
C THR A 176 5.01 -22.20 10.08
N VAL A 177 5.40 -20.95 10.00
CA VAL A 177 4.96 -19.97 9.00
C VAL A 177 6.17 -19.37 8.31
N PHE A 178 5.94 -18.77 7.15
CA PHE A 178 6.93 -18.00 6.41
C PHE A 178 6.53 -16.54 6.34
N GLU A 179 7.43 -15.67 6.74
CA GLU A 179 7.24 -14.22 6.69
C GLU A 179 8.15 -13.63 5.60
N PRO A 180 7.57 -13.12 4.49
CA PRO A 180 8.35 -12.50 3.44
C PRO A 180 8.83 -11.12 3.86
N ASN A 181 9.67 -10.50 3.03
CA ASN A 181 10.09 -9.12 3.20
C ASN A 181 8.89 -8.17 3.31
N ASP A 182 8.98 -7.18 4.21
CA ASP A 182 7.91 -6.19 4.43
C ASP A 182 7.48 -5.44 3.14
N ARG A 183 8.41 -5.27 2.18
CA ARG A 183 8.15 -4.60 0.89
C ARG A 183 7.36 -5.41 -0.13
N VAL A 184 7.04 -6.64 0.17
CA VAL A 184 6.26 -7.52 -0.71
C VAL A 184 5.08 -8.14 0.02
N LYS A 185 4.82 -7.75 1.27
CA LYS A 185 3.70 -8.26 2.06
C LYS A 185 2.37 -7.88 1.42
N GLY A 186 2.23 -6.61 1.01
CA GLY A 186 1.05 -6.13 0.30
C GLY A 186 0.90 -6.77 -1.07
N ASP A 187 1.99 -6.89 -1.83
CA ASP A 187 1.99 -7.61 -3.11
C ASP A 187 1.48 -9.05 -2.95
N ILE A 188 1.99 -9.78 -1.93
CA ILE A 188 1.54 -11.15 -1.62
C ILE A 188 0.06 -11.17 -1.22
N ALA A 189 -0.38 -10.22 -0.40
CA ALA A 189 -1.79 -10.13 -0.02
C ALA A 189 -2.70 -9.94 -1.25
N ARG A 190 -2.35 -9.04 -2.15
CA ARG A 190 -3.09 -8.82 -3.41
C ARG A 190 -3.03 -10.02 -4.36
N ILE A 191 -1.95 -10.81 -4.33
CA ILE A 191 -1.91 -12.11 -5.03
C ILE A 191 -2.93 -13.09 -4.41
N TYR A 192 -3.05 -13.14 -3.09
CA TYR A 192 -4.05 -13.99 -2.42
C TYR A 192 -5.48 -13.56 -2.74
N PHE A 193 -5.77 -12.27 -2.74
CA PHE A 193 -7.07 -11.72 -3.15
C PHE A 193 -7.37 -12.03 -4.63
N TYR A 194 -6.37 -11.92 -5.51
CA TYR A 194 -6.48 -12.30 -6.90
C TYR A 194 -6.81 -13.80 -7.04
N MET A 195 -6.06 -14.68 -6.40
CA MET A 195 -6.28 -16.12 -6.46
C MET A 195 -7.66 -16.52 -5.93
N ALA A 196 -8.09 -15.89 -4.82
CA ALA A 196 -9.42 -16.08 -4.24
C ALA A 196 -10.55 -15.61 -5.16
N THR A 197 -10.27 -14.66 -6.05
CA THR A 197 -11.25 -14.08 -6.98
C THR A 197 -11.18 -14.73 -8.36
N CYS A 198 -10.01 -14.83 -8.96
CA CYS A 198 -9.79 -15.42 -10.27
C CYS A 198 -10.27 -16.88 -10.33
N TYR A 199 -10.09 -17.60 -9.26
CA TYR A 199 -10.43 -19.01 -9.12
C TYR A 199 -11.61 -19.26 -8.16
N GLU A 200 -12.59 -18.35 -8.12
CA GLU A 200 -13.76 -18.45 -7.24
C GLU A 200 -14.49 -19.80 -7.38
N ASP A 201 -14.55 -20.34 -8.58
CA ASP A 201 -15.19 -21.63 -8.88
C ASP A 201 -14.34 -22.86 -8.49
N ARG A 202 -13.07 -22.67 -8.11
CA ARG A 202 -12.12 -23.74 -7.77
C ARG A 202 -11.48 -23.57 -6.39
N VAL A 203 -11.52 -22.39 -5.81
CA VAL A 203 -10.79 -22.05 -4.57
C VAL A 203 -11.16 -22.95 -3.38
N SER A 204 -12.35 -23.54 -3.38
CA SER A 204 -12.76 -24.53 -2.38
C SER A 204 -11.94 -25.84 -2.42
N THR A 205 -11.18 -26.07 -3.49
CA THR A 205 -10.28 -27.23 -3.61
C THR A 205 -8.86 -26.95 -3.15
N PHE A 206 -8.52 -25.70 -2.77
CA PHE A 206 -7.17 -25.29 -2.34
C PHE A 206 -6.84 -25.72 -0.90
N THR A 207 -7.37 -26.85 -0.47
CA THR A 207 -7.34 -27.30 0.92
C THR A 207 -6.47 -28.53 1.16
N GLU A 208 -5.72 -28.98 0.17
CA GLU A 208 -4.82 -30.13 0.33
C GLU A 208 -3.63 -29.79 1.28
N GLY A 209 -3.17 -30.75 2.01
CA GLY A 209 -2.05 -30.59 2.92
C GLY A 209 -2.24 -29.44 3.92
N LYS A 210 -1.34 -28.46 3.89
CA LYS A 210 -1.42 -27.26 4.73
C LYS A 210 -2.37 -26.19 4.17
N GLY A 211 -2.84 -26.34 2.95
CA GLY A 211 -3.83 -25.44 2.35
C GLY A 211 -5.08 -25.28 3.19
N ARG A 212 -5.52 -26.33 3.91
CA ARG A 212 -6.65 -26.30 4.87
C ARG A 212 -6.48 -25.29 6.03
N PHE A 213 -5.26 -24.86 6.32
CA PHE A 213 -4.99 -23.84 7.33
C PHE A 213 -5.10 -22.42 6.77
N VAL A 214 -5.09 -22.30 5.45
CA VAL A 214 -5.14 -21.05 4.71
C VAL A 214 -6.50 -20.83 4.06
N PHE A 215 -7.05 -21.86 3.42
CA PHE A 215 -8.35 -21.85 2.76
C PHE A 215 -9.39 -22.59 3.58
N ARG A 216 -10.62 -22.10 3.54
CA ARG A 216 -11.76 -22.70 4.25
C ARG A 216 -12.16 -24.02 3.63
N THR A 217 -12.53 -24.96 4.49
CA THR A 217 -12.96 -26.31 4.10
C THR A 217 -14.48 -26.46 4.01
N ASP A 218 -15.22 -25.39 4.32
CA ASP A 218 -16.70 -25.36 4.29
C ASP A 218 -17.29 -24.94 2.92
N SER A 219 -16.45 -24.91 1.89
CA SER A 219 -16.82 -24.53 0.52
C SER A 219 -17.35 -23.10 0.38
N ASN A 220 -17.04 -22.20 1.31
CA ASN A 220 -17.38 -20.78 1.17
C ASN A 220 -16.45 -20.14 0.13
N THR A 221 -16.96 -19.98 -1.09
CA THR A 221 -16.19 -19.37 -2.19
C THR A 221 -16.18 -17.85 -2.16
N TYR A 222 -17.05 -17.20 -1.39
CA TYR A 222 -17.05 -15.75 -1.23
C TYR A 222 -15.93 -15.30 -0.27
N GLU A 223 -15.86 -15.91 0.89
CA GLU A 223 -14.81 -15.68 1.89
C GLU A 223 -13.94 -16.93 2.02
N PRO A 224 -13.10 -17.24 1.00
CA PRO A 224 -12.46 -18.54 0.95
C PRO A 224 -11.26 -18.68 1.88
N LEU A 225 -10.69 -17.57 2.37
CA LEU A 225 -9.57 -17.58 3.29
C LEU A 225 -10.04 -17.85 4.74
N GLN A 226 -9.20 -18.53 5.51
CA GLN A 226 -9.41 -18.63 6.95
C GLN A 226 -9.40 -17.22 7.58
N PRO A 227 -10.17 -16.97 8.65
CA PRO A 227 -10.27 -15.63 9.24
C PRO A 227 -8.93 -15.00 9.58
N TRP A 228 -8.02 -15.75 10.19
CA TRP A 228 -6.69 -15.26 10.56
C TRP A 228 -5.83 -14.86 9.36
N VAL A 229 -5.97 -15.59 8.24
CA VAL A 229 -5.28 -15.26 6.98
C VAL A 229 -5.88 -14.02 6.35
N MET A 230 -7.22 -13.94 6.29
CA MET A 230 -7.90 -12.76 5.73
C MET A 230 -7.51 -11.50 6.49
N GLU A 231 -7.57 -11.53 7.82
CA GLU A 231 -7.20 -10.39 8.67
C GLU A 231 -5.73 -9.97 8.45
N MET A 232 -4.82 -10.95 8.38
CA MET A 232 -3.41 -10.69 8.11
C MET A 232 -3.19 -10.10 6.71
N MET A 233 -3.83 -10.65 5.67
CA MET A 233 -3.68 -10.16 4.29
C MET A 233 -4.26 -8.75 4.13
N MET A 234 -5.39 -8.43 4.75
CA MET A 234 -5.95 -7.08 4.76
C MET A 234 -4.97 -6.09 5.42
N ARG A 235 -4.38 -6.48 6.56
CA ARG A 235 -3.38 -5.66 7.24
C ARG A 235 -2.11 -5.48 6.40
N TRP A 236 -1.62 -6.54 5.76
CA TRP A 236 -0.44 -6.47 4.89
C TRP A 236 -0.67 -5.58 3.66
N ALA A 237 -1.85 -5.66 3.03
CA ALA A 237 -2.20 -4.79 1.91
C ALA A 237 -2.21 -3.31 2.31
N ALA A 238 -2.70 -3.00 3.52
CA ALA A 238 -2.69 -1.63 4.05
C ALA A 238 -1.28 -1.14 4.44
N GLN A 239 -0.41 -2.04 4.93
CA GLN A 239 0.97 -1.71 5.36
C GLN A 239 1.93 -1.54 4.18
N ASP A 240 1.67 -2.18 3.07
CA ASP A 240 2.48 -2.17 1.85
C ASP A 240 1.56 -1.85 0.67
N PRO A 241 1.24 -0.56 0.45
CA PRO A 241 0.36 -0.11 -0.62
C PRO A 241 0.94 -0.39 -2.00
N VAL A 242 0.06 -0.43 -3.00
CA VAL A 242 0.45 -0.61 -4.41
C VAL A 242 1.47 0.44 -4.82
N ASP A 243 2.61 0.01 -5.33
CA ASP A 243 3.66 0.86 -5.86
C ASP A 243 3.73 0.80 -7.40
N SER A 244 4.59 1.64 -7.98
CA SER A 244 4.77 1.70 -9.44
C SER A 244 5.39 0.42 -10.02
N ILE A 245 6.14 -0.35 -9.24
CA ILE A 245 6.76 -1.62 -9.66
C ILE A 245 5.68 -2.69 -9.79
N GLU A 246 4.79 -2.77 -8.80
CA GLU A 246 3.68 -3.70 -8.83
C GLU A 246 2.68 -3.37 -9.96
N GLN A 247 2.38 -2.07 -10.19
CA GLN A 247 1.56 -1.63 -11.32
C GLN A 247 2.18 -2.04 -12.65
N ALA A 248 3.47 -1.76 -12.86
CA ALA A 248 4.17 -2.13 -14.09
C ALA A 248 4.23 -3.65 -14.29
N ARG A 249 4.35 -4.41 -13.19
CA ARG A 249 4.26 -5.86 -13.23
C ARG A 249 2.89 -6.33 -13.67
N ASN A 250 1.82 -5.76 -13.12
CA ASN A 250 0.44 -6.11 -13.49
C ASN A 250 0.15 -5.85 -14.98
N ASP A 251 0.66 -4.73 -15.53
CA ASP A 251 0.59 -4.43 -16.96
C ASP A 251 1.35 -5.45 -17.80
N SER A 252 2.53 -5.86 -17.34
CA SER A 252 3.36 -6.87 -18.01
C SER A 252 2.71 -8.26 -17.94
N VAL A 253 2.08 -8.62 -16.82
CA VAL A 253 1.31 -9.85 -16.68
C VAL A 253 0.13 -9.85 -17.65
N PHE A 254 -0.59 -8.74 -17.78
CA PHE A 254 -1.65 -8.60 -18.76
C PHE A 254 -1.16 -8.80 -20.21
N ALA A 255 -0.01 -8.26 -20.54
CA ALA A 255 0.59 -8.45 -21.86
C ALA A 255 0.93 -9.92 -22.16
N VAL A 256 1.28 -10.70 -21.12
CA VAL A 256 1.65 -12.12 -21.21
C VAL A 256 0.42 -13.04 -21.19
N GLN A 257 -0.49 -12.90 -20.22
CA GLN A 257 -1.57 -13.88 -19.97
C GLN A 257 -2.99 -13.33 -20.12
N ARG A 258 -3.15 -12.06 -20.51
CA ARG A 258 -4.43 -11.43 -20.91
C ARG A 258 -5.45 -11.21 -19.79
N ASN A 259 -5.05 -11.38 -18.54
CA ASN A 259 -5.83 -10.92 -17.39
C ASN A 259 -4.99 -10.09 -16.44
N ARG A 260 -5.64 -9.41 -15.52
CA ARG A 260 -5.03 -8.44 -14.59
C ARG A 260 -5.42 -8.80 -13.16
N ASN A 261 -4.60 -8.35 -12.22
CA ASN A 261 -4.98 -8.35 -10.82
C ASN A 261 -5.78 -7.07 -10.49
N PRO A 262 -7.11 -7.16 -10.24
CA PRO A 262 -7.93 -5.99 -9.97
C PRO A 262 -7.56 -5.28 -8.67
N PHE A 263 -6.95 -5.97 -7.71
CA PHE A 263 -6.53 -5.40 -6.43
C PHE A 263 -5.23 -4.56 -6.55
N VAL A 264 -4.54 -4.67 -7.69
CA VAL A 264 -3.45 -3.77 -8.08
C VAL A 264 -3.98 -2.58 -8.86
N ASP A 265 -4.95 -2.82 -9.77
CA ASP A 265 -5.54 -1.75 -10.56
C ASP A 265 -6.40 -0.79 -9.72
N TYR A 266 -7.01 -1.29 -8.66
CA TYR A 266 -7.85 -0.54 -7.71
C TYR A 266 -7.35 -0.76 -6.27
N PRO A 267 -6.35 -0.01 -5.81
CA PRO A 267 -5.85 -0.13 -4.44
C PRO A 267 -6.96 0.09 -3.41
N GLY A 268 -7.13 -0.85 -2.48
CA GLY A 268 -8.24 -0.83 -1.51
C GLY A 268 -9.52 -1.52 -1.98
N LEU A 269 -9.53 -2.14 -3.17
CA LEU A 269 -10.69 -2.90 -3.68
C LEU A 269 -11.08 -4.08 -2.76
N GLU A 270 -10.14 -4.62 -2.01
CA GLU A 270 -10.38 -5.66 -1.02
C GLU A 270 -11.42 -5.24 0.04
N ASP A 271 -11.46 -3.95 0.40
CA ASP A 271 -12.46 -3.41 1.32
C ASP A 271 -13.87 -3.44 0.73
N TYR A 272 -14.00 -3.19 -0.58
CA TYR A 272 -15.29 -3.28 -1.28
C TYR A 272 -15.76 -4.73 -1.48
N VAL A 273 -14.83 -5.67 -1.47
CA VAL A 273 -15.15 -7.09 -1.62
C VAL A 273 -15.43 -7.75 -0.26
N TRP A 274 -14.54 -7.56 0.73
CA TRP A 274 -14.60 -8.28 2.02
C TRP A 274 -14.53 -7.38 3.25
N GLY A 275 -14.03 -6.15 3.13
CA GLY A 275 -13.77 -5.27 4.26
C GLY A 275 -14.93 -4.34 4.59
N GLU A 276 -14.61 -3.17 5.12
CA GLU A 276 -15.58 -2.22 5.65
C GLU A 276 -16.46 -1.58 4.58
N LYS A 277 -15.97 -1.50 3.33
CA LYS A 277 -16.70 -0.91 2.19
C LYS A 277 -17.55 -1.94 1.41
N LYS A 278 -17.71 -3.18 1.89
CA LYS A 278 -18.42 -4.25 1.17
C LYS A 278 -19.89 -3.97 0.86
N GLU A 279 -20.49 -2.98 1.51
CA GLU A 279 -21.85 -2.50 1.23
C GLU A 279 -21.87 -1.26 0.31
N GLN A 280 -20.71 -0.75 -0.09
CA GLN A 280 -20.58 0.35 -1.05
C GLN A 280 -20.46 -0.19 -2.48
N ALA A 281 -21.00 0.56 -3.43
CA ALA A 281 -20.95 0.20 -4.84
C ALA A 281 -19.57 0.52 -5.43
N PHE A 282 -18.98 -0.43 -6.14
CA PHE A 282 -17.76 -0.23 -6.89
C PHE A 282 -18.01 0.63 -8.14
N SER A 283 -17.09 1.55 -8.44
CA SER A 283 -17.07 2.32 -9.69
C SER A 283 -15.76 2.05 -10.43
N TYR A 284 -15.84 1.53 -11.65
CA TYR A 284 -14.65 1.20 -12.42
C TYR A 284 -13.94 2.42 -13.02
N ASP A 285 -14.66 3.51 -13.25
CA ASP A 285 -14.20 4.74 -13.92
C ASP A 285 -14.09 5.96 -12.99
N HIS A 286 -14.65 5.85 -11.78
CA HIS A 286 -14.66 6.88 -10.75
C HIS A 286 -14.28 6.33 -9.37
N PHE A 287 -13.42 5.30 -9.34
CA PHE A 287 -13.03 4.65 -8.09
C PHE A 287 -12.36 5.63 -7.13
N ASP A 288 -11.42 6.43 -7.63
CA ASP A 288 -10.73 7.46 -6.87
C ASP A 288 -11.62 8.67 -6.53
N GLU A 289 -12.66 8.94 -7.36
CA GLU A 289 -13.61 10.02 -7.11
C GLU A 289 -14.66 9.65 -6.07
N VAL A 290 -15.03 8.39 -5.96
CA VAL A 290 -15.94 7.90 -4.90
C VAL A 290 -15.25 8.01 -3.54
N ASP A 291 -13.95 7.81 -3.48
CA ASP A 291 -13.16 8.08 -2.29
C ASP A 291 -12.87 9.60 -2.11
N ALA A 292 -12.85 10.39 -3.19
CA ALA A 292 -12.71 11.84 -3.11
C ALA A 292 -14.00 12.54 -2.63
N ASP A 293 -15.18 11.97 -2.83
CA ASP A 293 -16.44 12.48 -2.26
C ASP A 293 -16.63 12.05 -0.78
N THR A 294 -15.78 11.16 -0.27
CA THR A 294 -15.56 10.94 1.16
C THR A 294 -14.65 12.02 1.79
N THR A 295 -14.51 13.19 1.18
CA THR A 295 -14.00 14.40 1.85
C THR A 295 -14.84 14.82 3.08
N GLN A 296 -15.74 13.95 3.51
CA GLN A 296 -16.46 14.04 4.78
C GLN A 296 -16.13 12.89 5.75
N TYR A 297 -15.09 12.08 5.48
CA TYR A 297 -14.41 11.48 6.62
C TYR A 297 -13.43 12.53 7.11
N PRO A 298 -13.61 13.06 8.31
CA PRO A 298 -12.50 13.73 8.95
C PRO A 298 -11.36 12.71 8.87
N PHE A 299 -10.22 13.12 8.33
CA PHE A 299 -8.99 12.36 8.37
C PHE A 299 -8.74 11.96 9.82
N VAL A 300 -9.16 10.77 10.19
CA VAL A 300 -8.93 10.19 11.51
C VAL A 300 -7.68 9.31 11.39
N ALA A 301 -6.64 9.79 10.77
CA ALA A 301 -5.33 9.32 11.13
C ALA A 301 -4.99 9.98 12.46
N THR A 302 -5.51 9.41 13.50
CA THR A 302 -5.13 9.78 14.86
C THR A 302 -3.64 9.58 15.11
N SER A 303 -2.95 8.77 14.29
CA SER A 303 -1.50 8.68 14.33
C SER A 303 -0.91 8.04 13.06
N THR A 304 0.25 8.52 12.63
CA THR A 304 1.08 7.88 11.62
C THR A 304 2.40 7.44 12.24
N THR A 305 2.87 6.22 11.93
CA THR A 305 4.15 5.69 12.42
C THR A 305 5.13 5.55 11.27
N ILE A 306 6.28 6.21 11.39
CA ILE A 306 7.32 6.30 10.37
C ILE A 306 8.61 5.67 10.88
N LEU A 307 9.19 4.76 10.11
CA LEU A 307 10.50 4.19 10.36
C LEU A 307 11.59 5.12 9.81
N LEU A 308 12.42 5.68 10.67
CA LEU A 308 13.47 6.63 10.32
C LEU A 308 14.73 5.89 9.81
N ASN A 309 14.71 5.45 8.58
CA ASN A 309 15.81 4.70 7.97
C ASN A 309 16.11 5.16 6.53
N ASN A 310 17.13 4.56 5.90
CA ASN A 310 17.56 4.91 4.57
C ASN A 310 16.50 4.62 3.47
N LYS A 311 15.58 3.70 3.70
CA LYS A 311 14.46 3.44 2.78
C LYS A 311 13.45 4.57 2.78
N PHE A 312 13.04 5.00 3.97
CA PHE A 312 12.11 6.12 4.11
C PHE A 312 12.65 7.40 3.46
N PHE A 313 13.95 7.64 3.56
CA PHE A 313 14.58 8.82 2.98
C PHE A 313 15.07 8.62 1.54
N ASP A 314 14.89 7.44 0.96
CA ASP A 314 15.38 7.08 -0.39
C ASP A 314 16.83 7.54 -0.65
N CYS A 315 17.71 7.29 0.31
CA CYS A 315 19.07 7.80 0.25
C CYS A 315 20.12 6.81 -0.26
N GLY A 316 19.71 5.74 -0.94
CA GLY A 316 20.56 4.79 -1.68
C GLY A 316 21.74 4.17 -0.89
N TRP A 317 21.80 4.41 0.42
CA TRP A 317 22.92 4.06 1.24
C TRP A 317 22.68 2.76 2.01
N THR A 318 23.61 1.81 1.89
CA THR A 318 23.45 0.44 2.40
C THR A 318 24.47 0.02 3.48
N GLY A 319 25.37 0.88 3.92
CA GLY A 319 26.46 0.50 4.84
C GLY A 319 26.22 0.86 6.30
N SER A 320 26.76 0.06 7.24
CA SER A 320 26.66 0.28 8.68
C SER A 320 27.51 1.43 9.23
N ARG A 321 28.35 2.07 8.42
CA ARG A 321 29.32 3.11 8.82
C ARG A 321 29.37 4.33 7.91
N GLY A 322 28.39 4.54 7.06
CA GLY A 322 28.45 5.64 6.11
C GLY A 322 27.94 6.96 6.69
N THR A 323 28.53 8.02 6.22
CA THR A 323 28.03 9.37 6.32
C THR A 323 27.42 9.72 4.97
N ASN A 324 26.17 10.15 4.95
CA ASN A 324 25.58 10.64 3.71
C ASN A 324 26.24 11.97 3.35
N PRO A 325 26.78 12.14 2.12
CA PRO A 325 27.36 13.40 1.67
C PRO A 325 26.31 14.50 1.47
N GLU A 326 25.05 14.12 1.31
CA GLU A 326 23.96 15.08 1.15
C GLU A 326 23.81 15.97 2.40
N ILE A 327 23.33 17.18 2.18
CA ILE A 327 23.05 18.14 3.25
C ILE A 327 21.64 18.04 3.79
N GLN A 328 20.75 17.36 3.07
CA GLN A 328 19.36 17.17 3.43
C GLN A 328 18.82 15.86 2.83
N LEU A 329 18.06 15.13 3.63
CA LEU A 329 17.26 13.98 3.21
C LEU A 329 15.79 14.29 3.51
N THR A 330 14.88 13.89 2.63
CA THR A 330 13.44 14.13 2.78
C THR A 330 12.67 12.84 2.52
N GLY A 331 11.78 12.49 3.43
CA GLY A 331 10.82 11.40 3.28
C GLY A 331 9.41 11.89 3.52
N ARG A 332 8.42 11.18 2.97
CA ARG A 332 6.99 11.50 3.14
C ARG A 332 6.20 10.23 3.37
N GLN A 333 5.26 10.28 4.28
CA GLN A 333 4.32 9.20 4.56
C GLN A 333 3.05 9.76 5.22
N ASP A 334 1.88 9.33 4.79
CA ASP A 334 0.57 9.63 5.39
C ASP A 334 0.35 11.12 5.72
N GLY A 335 0.61 12.02 4.77
CA GLY A 335 0.45 13.46 4.97
C GLY A 335 1.53 14.11 5.84
N VAL A 336 2.53 13.36 6.31
CA VAL A 336 3.65 13.86 7.09
C VAL A 336 4.93 13.88 6.26
N MET A 337 5.62 15.00 6.28
CA MET A 337 6.96 15.15 5.70
C MET A 337 8.01 15.20 6.82
N VAL A 338 9.07 14.42 6.65
CA VAL A 338 10.23 14.42 7.54
C VAL A 338 11.45 14.89 6.76
N VAL A 339 12.10 15.92 7.26
CA VAL A 339 13.35 16.44 6.69
C VAL A 339 14.48 16.23 7.71
N TYR A 340 15.46 15.42 7.35
CA TYR A 340 16.67 15.25 8.13
C TYR A 340 17.80 16.05 7.45
N ALA A 341 18.37 17.03 8.14
CA ALA A 341 19.32 17.97 7.57
C ALA A 341 20.54 18.20 8.47
N LYS A 342 21.66 18.58 7.85
CA LYS A 342 22.87 19.00 8.58
C LYS A 342 22.62 20.27 9.37
N ASP A 343 21.88 21.21 8.79
CA ASP A 343 21.39 22.43 9.44
C ASP A 343 20.14 22.90 8.71
N LEU A 344 19.05 23.12 9.40
CA LEU A 344 17.81 23.64 8.81
C LEU A 344 17.92 25.12 8.41
N ASN A 345 18.92 25.83 8.90
CA ASN A 345 19.20 27.22 8.58
C ASN A 345 20.26 27.41 7.46
N VAL A 346 20.45 26.40 6.62
CA VAL A 346 21.30 26.49 5.40
C VAL A 346 22.81 26.58 5.67
N ASN A 347 23.28 26.34 6.87
CA ASN A 347 24.69 26.39 7.15
C ASN A 347 25.38 25.04 6.97
N THR A 348 26.19 24.89 5.93
CA THR A 348 26.87 23.65 5.52
C THR A 348 27.89 23.10 6.52
N LYS A 349 28.02 23.71 7.71
CA LYS A 349 28.98 23.34 8.75
C LYS A 349 28.47 22.36 9.81
N GLY A 350 27.29 21.76 9.61
CA GLY A 350 26.74 20.75 10.50
C GLY A 350 27.56 19.46 10.52
N SER A 351 27.32 18.63 11.53
CA SER A 351 27.86 17.26 11.61
C SER A 351 27.42 16.41 10.45
N ASN A 352 28.22 15.43 10.07
CA ASN A 352 27.83 14.48 9.03
C ASN A 352 26.51 13.80 9.39
N MET A 353 25.64 13.66 8.40
CA MET A 353 24.37 12.96 8.55
C MET A 353 24.62 11.46 8.55
N TYR A 354 23.94 10.78 9.46
CA TYR A 354 24.02 9.33 9.56
C TYR A 354 22.61 8.75 9.50
N CYS A 355 22.33 8.08 8.41
CA CYS A 355 21.11 7.34 8.19
C CYS A 355 21.48 5.96 7.65
N ASN A 356 20.99 4.89 8.26
CA ASN A 356 21.21 3.53 7.81
C ASN A 356 19.87 2.76 7.72
N TRP A 357 19.94 1.48 7.45
CA TRP A 357 18.77 0.61 7.35
C TRP A 357 17.91 0.53 8.63
N LYS A 358 18.45 0.98 9.77
CA LYS A 358 17.83 0.82 11.07
C LYS A 358 17.38 2.16 11.70
N GLN A 359 18.11 3.26 11.46
CA GLN A 359 17.92 4.49 12.21
C GLN A 359 18.63 5.71 11.61
N VAL A 360 18.23 6.90 12.07
CA VAL A 360 18.98 8.15 11.92
C VAL A 360 19.71 8.49 13.23
N ARG A 361 20.82 9.24 13.14
CA ARG A 361 21.55 9.75 14.29
C ARG A 361 21.57 11.26 14.28
N LEU A 362 20.91 11.86 15.25
CA LEU A 362 21.00 13.28 15.49
C LEU A 362 22.29 13.58 16.25
N TYR A 363 23.21 14.25 15.59
CA TYR A 363 24.41 14.84 16.17
C TYR A 363 24.21 16.33 16.40
N ARG A 364 25.15 16.96 17.08
CA ARG A 364 25.28 18.42 17.16
C ARG A 364 25.10 19.06 15.78
N LYS A 365 24.19 20.05 15.68
CA LYS A 365 23.85 20.79 14.46
C LYS A 365 23.11 20.02 13.37
N ASN A 366 22.75 18.78 13.61
CA ASN A 366 21.76 18.13 12.78
C ASN A 366 20.36 18.43 13.32
N ALA A 367 19.40 18.49 12.43
CA ALA A 367 18.01 18.68 12.79
C ALA A 367 17.09 17.73 12.03
N LEU A 368 15.99 17.40 12.68
CA LEU A 368 14.90 16.63 12.11
C LEU A 368 13.66 17.52 12.12
N ARG A 369 13.19 17.92 10.95
CA ARG A 369 11.93 18.65 10.80
C ARG A 369 10.80 17.68 10.53
N ILE A 370 9.71 17.85 11.26
CA ILE A 370 8.45 17.16 11.01
C ILE A 370 7.44 18.22 10.60
N GLU A 371 6.73 17.99 9.49
CA GLU A 371 5.79 18.94 8.92
C GLU A 371 4.57 18.18 8.37
N THR A 372 3.37 18.65 8.69
CA THR A 372 2.14 18.18 8.05
C THR A 372 2.01 18.81 6.66
N LEU A 373 1.56 18.03 5.69
CA LEU A 373 1.36 18.48 4.30
C LEU A 373 -0.03 19.10 4.08
N ASP A 374 -0.85 19.08 5.10
CA ASP A 374 -2.20 19.63 5.11
C ASP A 374 -2.34 20.77 6.15
N GLU A 375 -3.56 21.24 6.37
CA GLU A 375 -3.84 22.36 7.27
C GLU A 375 -3.94 21.98 8.76
N HIS A 376 -3.66 20.71 9.14
CA HIS A 376 -3.80 20.23 10.50
C HIS A 376 -2.56 20.44 11.35
N ASP A 377 -2.76 20.73 12.62
CA ASP A 377 -1.69 20.79 13.61
C ASP A 377 -1.39 19.39 14.17
N MET A 378 -0.11 19.12 14.41
CA MET A 378 0.32 17.96 15.20
C MET A 378 0.12 18.26 16.68
N ASP A 379 -0.44 17.30 17.44
CA ASP A 379 -0.64 17.40 18.90
C ASP A 379 0.53 16.84 19.67
N SER A 380 1.05 15.71 19.18
CA SER A 380 2.19 15.06 19.79
C SER A 380 2.97 14.23 18.78
N ILE A 381 4.25 14.06 19.11
CA ILE A 381 5.17 13.20 18.36
C ILE A 381 5.92 12.33 19.36
N CYS A 382 5.85 11.02 19.19
CA CYS A 382 6.60 10.06 20.00
C CYS A 382 7.80 9.52 19.20
N PHE A 383 9.00 9.74 19.66
CA PHE A 383 10.23 9.17 19.07
C PHE A 383 10.70 7.97 19.85
N VAL A 384 10.88 6.85 19.18
CA VAL A 384 11.53 5.66 19.73
C VAL A 384 13.05 5.84 19.64
N VAL A 385 13.70 5.68 20.79
CA VAL A 385 15.13 5.86 20.95
C VAL A 385 15.82 4.51 21.04
N ASP A 386 16.66 4.20 20.07
CA ASP A 386 17.44 2.95 20.03
C ASP A 386 18.63 3.04 21.00
N THR A 387 19.34 4.17 20.98
CA THR A 387 20.50 4.38 21.83
C THR A 387 20.70 5.86 22.14
N ILE A 388 21.04 6.15 23.37
CA ILE A 388 21.52 7.46 23.82
C ILE A 388 22.96 7.25 24.30
N THR A 389 23.91 7.97 23.71
CA THR A 389 25.28 7.97 24.23
C THR A 389 25.36 8.72 25.55
N ASP A 390 26.26 8.34 26.45
CA ASP A 390 26.37 8.90 27.82
C ASP A 390 26.51 10.42 27.88
N LYS A 391 26.84 11.04 26.76
CA LYS A 391 26.99 12.50 26.60
C LYS A 391 25.83 13.15 25.85
N ALA A 392 24.83 12.35 25.44
CA ALA A 392 23.68 12.88 24.70
C ALA A 392 22.75 13.61 25.65
N GLN A 393 22.38 14.80 25.25
CA GLN A 393 21.45 15.64 25.98
C GLN A 393 20.03 15.41 25.50
N ALA A 394 19.09 16.05 26.20
CA ALA A 394 17.70 16.01 25.84
C ALA A 394 17.47 16.43 24.38
N LEU A 395 16.53 15.77 23.72
CA LEU A 395 15.99 16.23 22.46
C LEU A 395 15.23 17.54 22.71
N ASN A 396 15.48 18.54 21.89
CA ASN A 396 14.83 19.85 21.96
C ASN A 396 13.94 20.05 20.74
N ALA A 397 12.96 20.92 20.84
CA ALA A 397 12.07 21.32 19.76
C ALA A 397 12.05 22.84 19.59
N SER A 398 11.80 23.30 18.36
CA SER A 398 11.66 24.72 18.03
C SER A 398 10.40 25.35 18.62
N VAL A 399 9.37 24.54 18.88
CA VAL A 399 8.09 24.92 19.46
C VAL A 399 7.54 23.75 20.27
N GLY A 400 6.69 23.99 21.24
CA GLY A 400 6.14 22.94 22.11
C GLY A 400 7.13 22.44 23.16
N THR A 401 6.83 21.32 23.80
CA THR A 401 7.60 20.75 24.89
C THR A 401 8.01 19.31 24.60
N VAL A 402 9.27 18.98 24.87
CA VAL A 402 9.79 17.60 24.77
C VAL A 402 10.07 17.07 26.16
N ARG A 403 9.61 15.86 26.44
CA ARG A 403 9.94 15.13 27.66
C ARG A 403 10.54 13.76 27.34
N ALA A 404 11.40 13.27 28.20
CA ALA A 404 11.81 11.86 28.17
C ALA A 404 10.68 10.98 28.73
N ASP A 405 10.46 9.84 28.08
CA ASP A 405 9.40 8.90 28.43
C ASP A 405 9.83 7.47 28.07
N SER A 406 8.89 6.54 28.22
CA SER A 406 9.01 5.18 27.70
C SER A 406 7.82 4.93 26.74
N ALA A 407 8.08 4.19 25.69
CA ALA A 407 7.07 3.75 24.75
C ALA A 407 7.04 2.22 24.69
N THR A 408 5.89 1.65 24.38
CA THR A 408 5.77 0.23 24.07
C THR A 408 5.84 0.10 22.55
N THR A 409 6.77 -0.71 22.06
CA THR A 409 6.83 -1.04 20.64
C THR A 409 5.62 -1.84 20.21
N ALA A 410 5.38 -1.96 18.91
CA ALA A 410 4.34 -2.84 18.37
C ALA A 410 4.46 -4.30 18.85
N TYR A 411 5.65 -4.70 19.33
CA TYR A 411 5.95 -6.03 19.87
C TYR A 411 5.87 -6.12 21.40
N GLY A 412 5.29 -5.12 22.07
CA GLY A 412 5.13 -5.12 23.53
C GLY A 412 6.39 -4.81 24.34
N THR A 413 7.51 -4.48 23.69
CA THR A 413 8.77 -4.17 24.37
C THR A 413 8.79 -2.72 24.85
N GLN A 414 9.11 -2.48 26.13
CA GLN A 414 9.34 -1.16 26.67
C GLN A 414 10.67 -0.60 26.17
N VAL A 415 10.64 0.57 25.56
CA VAL A 415 11.81 1.28 25.02
C VAL A 415 11.85 2.70 25.52
N LYS A 416 13.03 3.32 25.49
CA LYS A 416 13.19 4.74 25.75
C LYS A 416 12.52 5.54 24.64
N ALA A 417 11.86 6.63 25.00
CA ALA A 417 11.18 7.51 24.07
C ALA A 417 11.41 8.99 24.43
N TYR A 418 11.23 9.85 23.44
CA TYR A 418 10.96 11.26 23.64
C TYR A 418 9.56 11.57 23.13
N VAL A 419 8.79 12.26 23.92
CA VAL A 419 7.44 12.71 23.55
C VAL A 419 7.44 14.23 23.47
N TRP A 420 7.14 14.73 22.29
CA TRP A 420 6.84 16.13 22.07
C TRP A 420 5.32 16.33 22.19
N THR A 421 4.90 17.44 22.79
CA THR A 421 3.49 17.89 22.84
C THR A 421 3.43 19.37 22.48
N GLY A 422 2.41 19.73 21.70
CA GLY A 422 2.21 21.10 21.25
C GLY A 422 1.03 21.17 20.28
N ALA A 423 0.95 22.28 19.55
CA ALA A 423 0.05 22.46 18.41
C ALA A 423 0.86 23.20 17.34
N ALA A 424 1.25 22.49 16.28
CA ALA A 424 2.04 23.08 15.21
C ALA A 424 2.01 22.21 13.95
N LYS A 425 1.97 22.86 12.79
CA LYS A 425 2.12 22.20 11.46
C LYS A 425 3.56 21.81 11.17
N LYS A 426 4.52 22.41 11.87
CA LYS A 426 5.95 22.23 11.63
C LYS A 426 6.74 22.38 12.90
N VAL A 427 7.59 21.40 13.18
CA VAL A 427 8.46 21.38 14.36
C VAL A 427 9.85 20.91 13.96
N ASP A 428 10.88 21.64 14.40
CA ASP A 428 12.28 21.28 14.23
C ASP A 428 12.83 20.68 15.53
N PHE A 429 13.39 19.46 15.44
CA PHE A 429 14.00 18.75 16.56
C PHE A 429 15.51 18.74 16.42
N TYR A 430 16.21 19.00 17.51
CA TYR A 430 17.67 19.12 17.54
C TYR A 430 18.23 18.77 18.93
N ILE A 431 19.53 18.52 18.97
CA ILE A 431 20.26 18.39 20.23
C ILE A 431 21.18 19.59 20.43
N ASN A 432 21.42 19.94 21.69
CA ASN A 432 22.30 21.05 22.05
C ASN A 432 23.79 20.77 21.71
N ASP A 433 24.63 21.80 21.81
CA ASP A 433 26.00 21.89 21.30
C ASP A 433 27.04 20.96 21.98
N GLN A 434 26.61 19.90 22.70
CA GLN A 434 27.52 18.97 23.38
C GLN A 434 27.81 17.71 22.54
N ALA A 435 28.91 17.04 22.87
CA ALA A 435 29.31 15.81 22.20
C ALA A 435 28.32 14.66 22.49
N GLY A 436 27.97 13.92 21.47
CA GLY A 436 27.06 12.76 21.56
C GLY A 436 26.07 12.71 20.42
N ASN A 437 25.22 11.73 20.44
CA ASN A 437 24.12 11.58 19.49
C ASN A 437 22.92 10.88 20.11
N ILE A 438 21.74 11.13 19.55
CA ILE A 438 20.52 10.37 19.80
C ILE A 438 20.23 9.55 18.55
N GLN A 439 20.01 8.26 18.70
CA GLN A 439 19.68 7.34 17.62
C GLN A 439 18.18 7.10 17.64
N LEU A 440 17.50 7.55 16.58
CA LEU A 440 16.04 7.48 16.43
C LEU A 440 15.71 6.48 15.34
N SER A 441 14.92 5.45 15.68
CA SER A 441 14.53 4.39 14.75
C SER A 441 13.11 4.56 14.23
N GLN A 442 12.25 5.21 15.00
CA GLN A 442 10.84 5.37 14.66
C GLN A 442 10.30 6.67 15.24
N LEU A 443 9.32 7.24 14.56
CA LEU A 443 8.47 8.27 15.14
C LEU A 443 7.00 7.96 14.87
N SER A 444 6.12 8.37 15.79
CA SER A 444 4.67 8.35 15.62
C SER A 444 4.16 9.78 15.78
N VAL A 445 3.45 10.28 14.78
CA VAL A 445 2.85 11.62 14.76
C VAL A 445 1.36 11.49 15.05
N TYR A 446 0.86 12.29 15.98
CA TYR A 446 -0.57 12.38 16.33
C TYR A 446 -1.08 13.74 15.89
N ILE A 447 -2.20 13.75 15.18
CA ILE A 447 -2.81 14.93 14.58
C ILE A 447 -4.23 15.06 15.10
N THR A 448 -4.59 16.21 15.66
CA THR A 448 -5.99 16.52 15.99
C THR A 448 -6.71 16.94 14.72
N PRO A 449 -7.83 16.32 14.37
CA PRO A 449 -8.72 16.86 13.37
C PRO A 449 -9.11 18.30 13.72
N ALA A 450 -9.11 19.21 12.75
CA ALA A 450 -9.61 20.55 12.99
C ALA A 450 -11.05 20.45 13.56
N PRO A 451 -11.39 21.22 14.62
CA PRO A 451 -12.75 21.24 15.11
C PRO A 451 -13.67 21.63 13.96
N GLU A 452 -14.77 20.90 13.77
CA GLU A 452 -15.79 21.31 12.82
C GLU A 452 -16.08 22.79 13.04
N PRO A 453 -16.19 23.60 11.97
CA PRO A 453 -16.58 25.01 12.10
C PRO A 453 -17.88 25.03 12.91
N GLN A 454 -17.87 25.60 14.11
CA GLN A 454 -19.09 25.83 14.84
C GLN A 454 -19.91 26.77 13.96
N GLU A 455 -21.05 26.29 13.47
CA GLU A 455 -22.00 27.13 12.76
C GLU A 455 -22.37 28.28 13.75
N ASP A 456 -22.10 29.49 13.33
CA ASP A 456 -22.52 30.68 14.09
C ASP A 456 -24.05 30.59 14.25
N PRO A 457 -24.54 30.46 15.49
CA PRO A 457 -25.99 30.32 15.73
C PRO A 457 -26.80 31.55 15.26
N THR A 458 -26.13 32.60 14.80
CA THR A 458 -26.76 33.79 14.21
C THR A 458 -26.77 33.80 12.68
N SER A 459 -26.06 32.86 12.02
CA SER A 459 -26.21 32.69 10.58
C SER A 459 -27.51 31.94 10.33
N ILE A 460 -28.44 32.55 9.58
CA ILE A 460 -29.61 31.87 9.04
C ILE A 460 -29.06 30.88 8.00
N SER A 461 -28.62 29.72 8.50
CA SER A 461 -28.26 28.59 7.65
C SER A 461 -29.55 28.15 6.96
N SER A 462 -29.58 28.31 5.65
CA SER A 462 -30.58 27.67 4.82
C SER A 462 -30.69 26.21 5.23
N PHE A 463 -31.85 25.83 5.74
CA PHE A 463 -32.21 24.46 6.12
C PHE A 463 -31.62 23.44 5.14
N ARG A 464 -30.57 22.74 5.53
CA ARG A 464 -30.23 21.45 4.92
C ARG A 464 -31.23 20.44 5.44
N GLN A 465 -32.29 20.24 4.68
CA GLN A 465 -33.12 19.06 4.82
C GLN A 465 -32.25 17.83 4.50
N PRO A 466 -32.46 16.69 5.18
CA PRO A 466 -31.86 15.43 4.76
C PRO A 466 -32.23 15.21 3.29
N THR A 467 -31.24 14.94 2.45
CA THR A 467 -31.40 14.75 1.01
C THR A 467 -32.25 13.53 0.73
N MET A 468 -33.56 13.70 0.76
CA MET A 468 -34.40 12.91 -0.12
C MET A 468 -33.99 13.32 -1.54
N VAL A 469 -33.61 12.36 -2.36
CA VAL A 469 -33.36 12.56 -3.78
C VAL A 469 -34.65 13.12 -4.36
N ASP A 470 -34.73 14.45 -4.50
CA ASP A 470 -35.90 15.12 -5.06
C ASP A 470 -35.87 14.94 -6.58
N HIS A 471 -36.57 13.95 -7.08
CA HIS A 471 -36.76 13.73 -8.52
C HIS A 471 -37.54 14.83 -9.22
N ALA A 472 -37.86 15.92 -8.51
CA ALA A 472 -38.59 17.06 -9.08
C ALA A 472 -37.76 17.77 -10.16
N ILE A 473 -38.46 18.19 -11.19
CA ILE A 473 -37.93 18.98 -12.32
C ILE A 473 -38.29 20.43 -12.09
N TYR A 474 -37.34 21.32 -12.30
CA TYR A 474 -37.52 22.77 -12.15
C TYR A 474 -37.22 23.50 -13.47
N THR A 475 -37.91 24.59 -13.72
CA THR A 475 -37.55 25.53 -14.81
C THR A 475 -36.19 26.18 -14.50
N LEU A 476 -35.60 26.86 -15.48
CA LEU A 476 -34.37 27.64 -15.30
C LEU A 476 -34.52 28.79 -14.29
N GLN A 477 -35.76 29.20 -14.00
CA GLN A 477 -36.13 30.22 -13.01
C GLN A 477 -36.41 29.64 -11.62
N GLY A 478 -36.19 28.32 -11.43
CA GLY A 478 -36.35 27.65 -10.14
C GLY A 478 -37.80 27.26 -9.79
N VAL A 479 -38.75 27.36 -10.72
CA VAL A 479 -40.14 26.96 -10.50
C VAL A 479 -40.28 25.46 -10.71
N ARG A 480 -40.85 24.76 -9.72
CA ARG A 480 -41.12 23.32 -9.79
C ARG A 480 -42.15 23.02 -10.89
N VAL A 481 -41.84 22.07 -11.77
CA VAL A 481 -42.73 21.62 -12.81
C VAL A 481 -43.66 20.53 -12.26
N THR A 482 -44.99 20.81 -12.25
CA THR A 482 -46.01 19.85 -11.86
C THR A 482 -46.64 19.26 -13.11
N GLY A 483 -46.50 17.96 -13.31
CA GLY A 483 -46.94 17.23 -14.50
C GLY A 483 -45.82 16.88 -15.48
N GLN A 484 -46.15 16.42 -16.68
CA GLN A 484 -45.15 16.11 -17.70
C GLN A 484 -44.50 17.40 -18.25
N PRO A 485 -43.16 17.52 -18.17
CA PRO A 485 -42.49 18.69 -18.71
C PRO A 485 -42.58 18.72 -20.24
N LYS A 486 -42.83 19.91 -20.79
CA LYS A 486 -42.76 20.14 -22.26
C LYS A 486 -41.31 20.06 -22.74
N PRO A 487 -41.04 19.79 -24.01
CA PRO A 487 -39.69 19.86 -24.56
C PRO A 487 -38.97 21.16 -24.19
N GLY A 488 -37.79 21.09 -23.63
CA GLY A 488 -37.05 22.25 -23.13
C GLY A 488 -35.90 21.89 -22.17
N ILE A 489 -35.19 22.94 -21.69
CA ILE A 489 -34.12 22.80 -20.73
C ILE A 489 -34.65 23.03 -19.30
N TYR A 490 -34.38 22.12 -18.42
CA TYR A 490 -34.83 22.13 -17.03
C TYR A 490 -33.67 21.85 -16.08
N ILE A 491 -33.91 21.95 -14.77
CA ILE A 491 -32.99 21.58 -13.71
C ILE A 491 -33.56 20.37 -12.95
N ARG A 492 -32.76 19.31 -12.76
CA ARG A 492 -33.04 18.18 -11.87
C ARG A 492 -31.77 17.90 -11.08
N ASN A 493 -31.88 17.78 -9.77
CA ASN A 493 -30.73 17.56 -8.86
C ASN A 493 -29.59 18.56 -9.12
N GLY A 494 -29.90 19.85 -9.29
CA GLY A 494 -28.93 20.90 -9.57
C GLY A 494 -28.29 20.89 -10.97
N LYS A 495 -28.57 19.89 -11.82
CA LYS A 495 -28.01 19.76 -13.18
C LYS A 495 -29.03 20.15 -14.25
N LYS A 496 -28.56 20.77 -15.31
CA LYS A 496 -29.39 21.06 -16.50
C LYS A 496 -29.69 19.79 -17.26
N ILE A 497 -30.96 19.51 -17.54
CA ILE A 497 -31.43 18.36 -18.34
C ILE A 497 -32.19 18.88 -19.55
N LEU A 498 -32.10 18.17 -20.66
CA LEU A 498 -32.90 18.41 -21.86
C LEU A 498 -34.06 17.39 -21.90
N VAL A 499 -35.29 17.90 -21.85
CA VAL A 499 -36.49 17.12 -22.10
C VAL A 499 -36.84 17.29 -23.58
N ARG A 500 -36.96 16.18 -24.31
CA ARG A 500 -37.28 16.11 -25.74
C ARG A 500 -38.73 15.80 -25.97
#